data_75c5fd6268de946603f672dbd87ed0aa
#
_entry.id   75c5fd6268de946603f672dbd87ed0aa
#
_cell.length_a   1.000
_cell.length_b   1.000
_cell.length_c   1.000
_cell.angle_alpha   90.00
_cell.angle_beta   90.00
_cell.angle_gamma   90.00
#
_symmetry.space_group_name_H-M   'P 1'
#
loop_
_entity.id
_entity.type
_entity.pdbx_description
1 polymer ?
#
loop_
_entity_poly.entity_id
_entity_poly.type
_entity_poly.pdbx_seq_one_letter_code
_entity_poly.pdbx_strand_id
1 'polypeptide(L)'
;MNVLVATSGDTGSAVANGFLGVEGIHVYVLYPKGKVSEIQEKQFTTLGQNITALEVDGTFDDCQALVKAAFMDKELNEHMQLTSANSINVARFLPQAFYYFYAYAQLKRAGKAGDAVICVPSGNFGNITAGLFGKRMGLPVKRFIASNNRNDIFYQYLQTGVYAPRPSIATIANAMDVGDPSNFARVFDLYGGSHAAISAEISGATYTDGQIAETMKEVWKGNHYLLDPHGACGFRALQEGLQAGETGIFLETAHPAKFKDTVEKIIGEAVQIPEKLQAFMRGEKKSLPMSKGFEDFKRYLMSI
;
A
#
# COMPACT_ATOMS: atom_id res chain seq x y z
N MET A 1 11.04 -13.10 18.53
CA MET A 1 10.14 -11.98 18.14
C MET A 1 9.23 -12.44 17.01
N ASN A 2 7.92 -12.29 17.18
CA ASN A 2 6.92 -12.72 16.21
C ASN A 2 6.34 -11.50 15.49
N VAL A 3 6.53 -11.44 14.17
CA VAL A 3 6.11 -10.31 13.34
C VAL A 3 4.80 -10.69 12.64
N LEU A 4 3.71 -9.99 12.97
CA LEU A 4 2.43 -10.15 12.30
C LEU A 4 2.31 -9.09 11.19
N VAL A 5 1.96 -9.52 9.97
CA VAL A 5 1.75 -8.62 8.84
C VAL A 5 0.50 -9.02 8.06
N ALA A 6 -0.50 -8.13 8.02
CA ALA A 6 -1.61 -8.24 7.10
C ALA A 6 -1.22 -7.63 5.75
N THR A 7 -1.54 -8.27 4.65
CA THR A 7 -1.14 -7.80 3.32
C THR A 7 -2.21 -8.02 2.25
N SER A 8 -2.28 -7.08 1.31
CA SER A 8 -2.93 -7.24 0.01
C SER A 8 -1.92 -7.64 -1.10
N GLY A 9 -0.65 -7.93 -0.72
CA GLY A 9 0.39 -8.41 -1.64
C GLY A 9 1.77 -7.83 -1.32
N ASP A 10 2.04 -6.57 -1.66
CA ASP A 10 3.38 -5.98 -1.64
C ASP A 10 4.01 -5.84 -0.26
N THR A 11 3.25 -5.41 0.74
CA THR A 11 3.77 -5.31 2.11
C THR A 11 4.23 -6.66 2.64
N GLY A 12 3.40 -7.71 2.45
CA GLY A 12 3.74 -9.07 2.89
C GLY A 12 5.00 -9.59 2.22
N SER A 13 5.12 -9.43 0.90
CA SER A 13 6.31 -9.87 0.17
C SER A 13 7.58 -9.12 0.60
N ALA A 14 7.50 -7.80 0.80
CA ALA A 14 8.64 -7.00 1.25
C ALA A 14 9.08 -7.39 2.68
N VAL A 15 8.14 -7.55 3.61
CA VAL A 15 8.43 -7.94 5.00
C VAL A 15 8.99 -9.35 5.07
N ALA A 16 8.36 -10.31 4.39
CA ALA A 16 8.81 -11.69 4.36
C ALA A 16 10.24 -11.82 3.82
N ASN A 17 10.55 -11.16 2.70
CA ASN A 17 11.90 -11.18 2.12
C ASN A 17 12.91 -10.42 3.00
N GLY A 18 12.51 -9.32 3.63
CA GLY A 18 13.38 -8.51 4.49
C GLY A 18 13.81 -9.24 5.78
N PHE A 19 12.97 -10.14 6.29
CA PHE A 19 13.25 -10.92 7.51
C PHE A 19 13.59 -12.39 7.22
N LEU A 20 13.66 -12.81 5.96
CA LEU A 20 13.97 -14.21 5.62
C LEU A 20 15.32 -14.62 6.21
N GLY A 21 15.32 -15.69 7.00
CA GLY A 21 16.52 -16.25 7.63
C GLY A 21 17.10 -15.41 8.77
N VAL A 22 16.42 -14.35 9.22
CA VAL A 22 16.90 -13.56 10.37
C VAL A 22 16.63 -14.34 11.66
N GLU A 23 17.70 -14.63 12.39
CA GLU A 23 17.65 -15.40 13.63
C GLU A 23 16.80 -14.70 14.71
N GLY A 24 16.00 -15.47 15.43
CA GLY A 24 15.13 -14.97 16.50
C GLY A 24 13.89 -14.22 16.01
N ILE A 25 13.67 -14.11 14.70
CA ILE A 25 12.46 -13.50 14.12
C ILE A 25 11.65 -14.55 13.38
N HIS A 26 10.34 -14.61 13.65
CA HIS A 26 9.37 -15.37 12.87
C HIS A 26 8.31 -14.43 12.28
N VAL A 27 7.98 -14.59 11.00
CA VAL A 27 7.02 -13.71 10.31
C VAL A 27 5.77 -14.50 9.92
N TYR A 28 4.62 -14.01 10.33
CA TYR A 28 3.31 -14.53 9.94
C TYR A 28 2.66 -13.55 8.97
N VAL A 29 2.49 -13.98 7.72
CA VAL A 29 1.90 -13.17 6.66
C VAL A 29 0.44 -13.56 6.47
N LEU A 30 -0.49 -12.70 6.92
CA LEU A 30 -1.93 -12.89 6.75
C LEU A 30 -2.36 -12.22 5.44
N TYR A 31 -2.99 -12.98 4.54
CA TYR A 31 -3.44 -12.45 3.27
C TYR A 31 -4.81 -13.02 2.88
N PRO A 32 -5.65 -12.23 2.17
CA PRO A 32 -7.00 -12.67 1.80
C PRO A 32 -6.96 -13.68 0.64
N LYS A 33 -7.62 -14.82 0.84
CA LYS A 33 -7.70 -15.92 -0.12
C LYS A 33 -8.23 -15.45 -1.48
N GLY A 34 -7.46 -15.72 -2.54
CA GLY A 34 -7.85 -15.43 -3.92
C GLY A 34 -7.96 -13.95 -4.28
N LYS A 35 -7.47 -13.04 -3.42
CA LYS A 35 -7.53 -11.58 -3.65
C LYS A 35 -6.16 -10.91 -3.81
N VAL A 36 -5.11 -11.69 -3.85
CA VAL A 36 -3.73 -11.26 -4.11
C VAL A 36 -3.31 -11.82 -5.47
N SER A 37 -2.57 -11.06 -6.28
CA SER A 37 -2.09 -11.57 -7.56
C SER A 37 -1.15 -12.76 -7.36
N GLU A 38 -1.13 -13.71 -8.29
CA GLU A 38 -0.31 -14.92 -8.18
C GLU A 38 1.17 -14.57 -7.94
N ILE A 39 1.69 -13.58 -8.65
CA ILE A 39 3.09 -13.16 -8.52
C ILE A 39 3.37 -12.58 -7.12
N GLN A 40 2.47 -11.78 -6.58
CA GLN A 40 2.61 -11.26 -5.22
C GLN A 40 2.52 -12.37 -4.18
N GLU A 41 1.53 -13.27 -4.32
CA GLU A 41 1.34 -14.40 -3.42
C GLU A 41 2.57 -15.30 -3.37
N LYS A 42 3.12 -15.66 -4.51
CA LYS A 42 4.33 -16.49 -4.63
C LYS A 42 5.55 -15.88 -3.92
N GLN A 43 5.66 -14.56 -3.82
CA GLN A 43 6.80 -13.88 -3.19
C GLN A 43 6.91 -14.12 -1.68
N PHE A 44 5.86 -14.57 -1.00
CA PHE A 44 5.91 -14.90 0.43
C PHE A 44 5.46 -16.34 0.74
N THR A 45 4.69 -16.98 -0.12
CA THR A 45 4.24 -18.37 0.11
C THR A 45 5.29 -19.43 -0.27
N THR A 46 6.33 -19.08 -0.99
CA THR A 46 7.38 -19.99 -1.45
C THR A 46 8.65 -19.96 -0.61
N LEU A 47 8.74 -19.08 0.37
CA LEU A 47 9.96 -18.83 1.14
C LEU A 47 10.24 -19.91 2.20
N GLY A 48 9.24 -20.31 2.97
CA GLY A 48 9.45 -21.23 4.10
C GLY A 48 10.36 -20.66 5.18
N GLN A 49 11.19 -21.50 5.81
CA GLN A 49 12.08 -21.14 6.91
C GLN A 49 11.32 -20.48 8.07
N ASN A 50 11.66 -19.25 8.42
CA ASN A 50 11.01 -18.44 9.46
C ASN A 50 9.82 -17.62 8.95
N ILE A 51 9.30 -17.91 7.74
CA ILE A 51 8.14 -17.25 7.16
C ILE A 51 6.96 -18.22 7.07
N THR A 52 5.85 -17.86 7.66
CA THR A 52 4.59 -18.61 7.59
C THR A 52 3.51 -17.76 6.92
N ALA A 53 2.93 -18.27 5.85
CA ALA A 53 1.82 -17.63 5.15
C ALA A 53 0.47 -18.20 5.63
N LEU A 54 -0.44 -17.32 6.04
CA LEU A 54 -1.78 -17.66 6.52
C LEU A 54 -2.81 -17.13 5.52
N GLU A 55 -3.47 -18.05 4.82
CA GLU A 55 -4.48 -17.75 3.81
C GLU A 55 -5.85 -17.58 4.48
N VAL A 56 -6.25 -16.33 4.69
CA VAL A 56 -7.48 -15.99 5.42
C VAL A 56 -8.69 -16.04 4.49
N ASP A 57 -9.74 -16.75 4.90
CA ASP A 57 -11.04 -16.75 4.21
C ASP A 57 -11.82 -15.46 4.53
N GLY A 58 -11.39 -14.35 3.91
CA GLY A 58 -11.90 -13.02 4.20
C GLY A 58 -11.40 -11.94 3.24
N THR A 59 -11.36 -10.72 3.75
CA THR A 59 -10.86 -9.52 3.08
C THR A 59 -9.52 -9.07 3.68
N PHE A 60 -8.90 -8.07 3.08
CA PHE A 60 -7.72 -7.43 3.69
C PHE A 60 -8.05 -6.78 5.04
N ASP A 61 -9.24 -6.18 5.16
CA ASP A 61 -9.69 -5.59 6.42
C ASP A 61 -9.87 -6.66 7.50
N ASP A 62 -10.35 -7.88 7.15
CA ASP A 62 -10.40 -9.02 8.08
C ASP A 62 -8.98 -9.43 8.54
N CYS A 63 -8.01 -9.48 7.63
CA CYS A 63 -6.61 -9.75 7.98
C CYS A 63 -6.05 -8.70 8.95
N GLN A 64 -6.34 -7.41 8.71
CA GLN A 64 -5.94 -6.33 9.63
C GLN A 64 -6.63 -6.44 10.98
N ALA A 65 -7.92 -6.81 11.01
CA ALA A 65 -8.68 -7.00 12.25
C ALA A 65 -8.08 -8.10 13.11
N LEU A 66 -7.68 -9.24 12.51
CA LEU A 66 -6.99 -10.33 13.22
C LEU A 66 -5.69 -9.86 13.86
N VAL A 67 -4.86 -9.12 13.11
CA VAL A 67 -3.60 -8.57 13.62
C VAL A 67 -3.85 -7.58 14.77
N LYS A 68 -4.81 -6.66 14.61
CA LYS A 68 -5.18 -5.70 15.67
C LYS A 68 -5.67 -6.41 16.93
N ALA A 69 -6.53 -7.44 16.77
CA ALA A 69 -7.05 -8.22 17.89
C ALA A 69 -5.93 -8.95 18.66
N ALA A 70 -4.95 -9.52 17.94
CA ALA A 70 -3.80 -10.18 18.58
C ALA A 70 -2.98 -9.22 19.46
N PHE A 71 -2.81 -7.96 19.04
CA PHE A 71 -2.13 -6.95 19.88
C PHE A 71 -2.92 -6.54 21.12
N MET A 72 -4.25 -6.67 21.11
CA MET A 72 -5.11 -6.33 22.24
C MET A 72 -5.35 -7.51 23.18
N ASP A 73 -5.04 -8.73 22.79
CA ASP A 73 -5.24 -9.94 23.59
C ASP A 73 -4.10 -10.11 24.61
N LYS A 74 -4.44 -10.03 25.90
CA LYS A 74 -3.46 -10.10 26.99
C LYS A 74 -2.77 -11.46 27.09
N GLU A 75 -3.53 -12.54 27.00
CA GLU A 75 -3.03 -13.91 27.11
C GLU A 75 -2.00 -14.20 26.01
N LEU A 76 -2.29 -13.78 24.78
CA LEU A 76 -1.39 -13.95 23.65
C LEU A 76 -0.10 -13.12 23.83
N ASN A 77 -0.20 -11.88 24.32
CA ASN A 77 0.96 -11.03 24.56
C ASN A 77 1.80 -11.49 25.79
N GLU A 78 1.23 -12.23 26.72
CA GLU A 78 1.96 -12.90 27.80
C GLU A 78 2.67 -14.16 27.28
N HIS A 79 2.07 -14.87 26.33
CA HIS A 79 2.61 -16.09 25.74
C HIS A 79 3.77 -15.81 24.78
N MET A 80 3.66 -14.78 23.91
CA MET A 80 4.67 -14.49 22.90
C MET A 80 4.87 -12.99 22.68
N GLN A 81 6.10 -12.62 22.31
CA GLN A 81 6.41 -11.25 21.92
C GLN A 81 5.91 -10.95 20.50
N LEU A 82 4.92 -10.09 20.38
CA LEU A 82 4.34 -9.67 19.11
C LEU A 82 4.82 -8.29 18.66
N THR A 83 5.04 -8.13 17.38
CA THR A 83 5.21 -6.83 16.72
C THR A 83 4.52 -6.82 15.36
N SER A 84 4.24 -5.63 14.82
CA SER A 84 3.65 -5.48 13.49
C SER A 84 4.63 -4.86 12.51
N ALA A 85 4.65 -5.39 11.30
CA ALA A 85 5.35 -4.76 10.18
C ALA A 85 4.40 -4.04 9.20
N ASN A 86 3.15 -3.80 9.59
CA ASN A 86 2.23 -2.95 8.83
C ASN A 86 2.53 -1.45 9.04
N SER A 87 1.91 -0.60 8.25
CA SER A 87 2.06 0.86 8.33
C SER A 87 1.48 1.50 9.59
N ILE A 88 0.81 0.72 10.46
CA ILE A 88 0.50 1.14 11.83
C ILE A 88 1.77 1.29 12.68
N ASN A 89 2.86 0.61 12.34
CA ASN A 89 4.15 0.79 12.98
C ASN A 89 4.91 1.96 12.31
N VAL A 90 5.26 2.97 13.11
CA VAL A 90 5.97 4.17 12.62
C VAL A 90 7.30 3.83 11.95
N ALA A 91 8.00 2.81 12.43
CA ALA A 91 9.25 2.34 11.84
C ALA A 91 9.09 1.80 10.41
N ARG A 92 7.87 1.45 10.01
CA ARG A 92 7.57 0.99 8.64
C ARG A 92 7.31 2.15 7.68
N PHE A 93 6.55 3.16 8.07
CA PHE A 93 6.20 4.23 7.13
C PHE A 93 7.17 5.40 7.17
N LEU A 94 7.77 5.74 8.33
CA LEU A 94 8.65 6.89 8.44
C LEU A 94 9.86 6.84 7.47
N PRO A 95 10.55 5.70 7.26
CA PRO A 95 11.63 5.62 6.27
C PRO A 95 11.15 5.90 4.83
N GLN A 96 9.87 5.74 4.53
CA GLN A 96 9.32 6.10 3.22
C GLN A 96 9.43 7.62 2.94
N ALA A 97 9.59 8.44 3.97
CA ALA A 97 9.88 9.86 3.79
C ALA A 97 11.13 10.11 2.93
N PHE A 98 12.11 9.21 2.96
CA PHE A 98 13.34 9.33 2.18
C PHE A 98 13.09 9.34 0.67
N TYR A 99 12.06 8.66 0.17
CA TYR A 99 11.68 8.70 -1.24
C TYR A 99 11.34 10.12 -1.69
N TYR A 100 10.64 10.86 -0.84
CA TYR A 100 10.23 12.25 -1.09
C TYR A 100 11.43 13.19 -1.10
N PHE A 101 12.33 13.06 -0.13
CA PHE A 101 13.59 13.82 -0.11
C PHE A 101 14.45 13.51 -1.33
N TYR A 102 14.58 12.25 -1.70
CA TYR A 102 15.33 11.83 -2.87
C TYR A 102 14.72 12.39 -4.17
N ALA A 103 13.40 12.25 -4.36
CA ALA A 103 12.70 12.77 -5.52
C ALA A 103 12.86 14.29 -5.63
N TYR A 104 12.68 15.03 -4.53
CA TYR A 104 12.90 16.48 -4.51
C TYR A 104 14.36 16.86 -4.82
N ALA A 105 15.33 16.12 -4.30
CA ALA A 105 16.74 16.34 -4.61
C ALA A 105 17.03 16.16 -6.12
N GLN A 106 16.37 15.20 -6.80
CA GLN A 106 16.49 15.03 -8.25
C GLN A 106 15.86 16.22 -9.00
N LEU A 107 14.69 16.72 -8.57
CA LEU A 107 14.11 17.94 -9.15
C LEU A 107 15.04 19.14 -9.00
N LYS A 108 15.66 19.30 -7.82
CA LYS A 108 16.63 20.37 -7.58
C LYS A 108 17.84 20.28 -8.51
N ARG A 109 18.39 19.06 -8.69
CA ARG A 109 19.50 18.84 -9.64
C ARG A 109 19.12 19.14 -11.09
N ALA A 110 17.88 18.86 -11.45
CA ALA A 110 17.35 19.16 -12.80
C ALA A 110 16.92 20.62 -12.99
N GLY A 111 17.09 21.50 -11.99
CA GLY A 111 16.63 22.91 -12.06
C GLY A 111 15.10 23.07 -12.07
N LYS A 112 14.36 22.04 -11.65
CA LYS A 112 12.88 21.97 -11.69
C LYS A 112 12.24 21.99 -10.29
N ALA A 113 12.98 22.30 -9.24
CA ALA A 113 12.51 22.33 -7.86
C ALA A 113 11.74 23.62 -7.53
N GLY A 114 10.76 23.98 -8.35
CA GLY A 114 9.81 25.05 -8.07
C GLY A 114 8.70 24.61 -7.12
N ASP A 115 7.47 25.03 -7.39
CA ASP A 115 6.27 24.60 -6.67
C ASP A 115 6.00 23.10 -6.86
N ALA A 116 6.71 22.27 -6.10
CA ALA A 116 6.61 20.81 -6.20
C ALA A 116 5.28 20.30 -5.63
N VAL A 117 4.56 19.52 -6.43
CA VAL A 117 3.32 18.82 -6.05
C VAL A 117 3.58 17.33 -6.14
N ILE A 118 3.22 16.58 -5.10
CA ILE A 118 3.41 15.13 -5.09
C ILE A 118 2.06 14.43 -5.02
N CYS A 119 1.79 13.60 -6.03
CA CYS A 119 0.62 12.74 -6.07
C CYS A 119 0.95 11.33 -5.58
N VAL A 120 0.16 10.83 -4.65
CA VAL A 120 0.39 9.55 -3.97
C VAL A 120 -0.82 8.64 -4.14
N PRO A 121 -0.68 7.50 -4.83
CA PRO A 121 -1.68 6.43 -4.77
C PRO A 121 -1.88 5.98 -3.33
N SER A 122 -3.09 6.10 -2.81
CA SER A 122 -3.36 6.03 -1.38
C SER A 122 -4.44 5.01 -1.03
N GLY A 123 -4.03 3.89 -0.41
CA GLY A 123 -4.92 2.92 0.22
C GLY A 123 -4.94 3.11 1.74
N ASN A 124 -3.93 2.58 2.44
CA ASN A 124 -3.82 2.68 3.91
C ASN A 124 -3.13 3.97 4.41
N PHE A 125 -2.80 4.88 3.52
CA PHE A 125 -2.24 6.23 3.79
C PHE A 125 -0.85 6.27 4.46
N GLY A 126 -0.16 5.14 4.59
CA GLY A 126 1.20 5.11 5.15
C GLY A 126 2.19 5.92 4.32
N ASN A 127 2.15 5.78 3.00
CA ASN A 127 3.05 6.45 2.07
C ASN A 127 2.87 7.98 2.12
N ILE A 128 1.64 8.48 1.91
CA ILE A 128 1.40 9.95 1.95
C ILE A 128 1.68 10.52 3.34
N THR A 129 1.40 9.80 4.42
CA THR A 129 1.74 10.20 5.79
C THR A 129 3.24 10.41 5.93
N ALA A 130 4.08 9.55 5.37
CA ALA A 130 5.53 9.73 5.34
C ALA A 130 5.95 11.01 4.60
N GLY A 131 5.29 11.32 3.48
CA GLY A 131 5.50 12.57 2.74
C GLY A 131 5.13 13.81 3.56
N LEU A 132 4.02 13.76 4.29
CA LEU A 132 3.57 14.82 5.20
C LEU A 132 4.56 15.02 6.36
N PHE A 133 5.09 13.95 6.94
CA PHE A 133 6.19 14.05 7.91
C PHE A 133 7.43 14.69 7.29
N GLY A 134 7.80 14.30 6.07
CA GLY A 134 8.88 14.93 5.32
C GLY A 134 8.67 16.46 5.17
N LYS A 135 7.45 16.88 4.84
CA LYS A 135 7.09 18.30 4.77
C LYS A 135 7.24 18.99 6.13
N ARG A 136 6.79 18.37 7.22
CA ARG A 136 6.99 18.90 8.59
C ARG A 136 8.47 18.97 8.99
N MET A 137 9.32 18.12 8.43
CA MET A 137 10.78 18.16 8.61
C MET A 137 11.46 19.19 7.73
N GLY A 138 10.73 19.95 6.92
CA GLY A 138 11.26 21.03 6.10
C GLY A 138 11.41 20.70 4.61
N LEU A 139 10.91 19.56 4.13
CA LEU A 139 10.88 19.26 2.69
C LEU A 139 9.95 20.26 1.98
N PRO A 140 10.44 21.06 1.02
CA PRO A 140 9.67 22.14 0.42
C PRO A 140 8.71 21.65 -0.67
N VAL A 141 7.72 20.85 -0.27
CA VAL A 141 6.60 20.43 -1.09
C VAL A 141 5.45 21.40 -0.91
N LYS A 142 4.92 21.94 -2.00
CA LYS A 142 3.80 22.88 -1.96
C LYS A 142 2.54 22.22 -1.40
N ARG A 143 2.12 21.12 -2.01
CA ARG A 143 0.92 20.36 -1.65
C ARG A 143 1.00 18.92 -2.09
N PHE A 144 0.07 18.09 -1.60
CA PHE A 144 -0.10 16.72 -1.98
C PHE A 144 -1.42 16.47 -2.72
N ILE A 145 -1.46 15.43 -3.52
CA ILE A 145 -2.68 14.88 -4.10
C ILE A 145 -2.80 13.42 -3.62
N ALA A 146 -3.84 13.09 -2.89
CA ALA A 146 -4.17 11.71 -2.55
C ALA A 146 -5.06 11.13 -3.65
N SER A 147 -4.55 10.19 -4.45
CA SER A 147 -5.37 9.50 -5.45
C SER A 147 -5.89 8.18 -4.90
N ASN A 148 -7.19 7.94 -5.07
CA ASN A 148 -7.88 6.75 -4.62
C ASN A 148 -8.48 6.00 -5.83
N ASN A 149 -8.68 4.69 -5.66
CA ASN A 149 -9.63 3.94 -6.46
C ASN A 149 -11.05 4.17 -5.91
N ARG A 150 -12.01 3.30 -6.22
CA ARG A 150 -13.39 3.41 -5.72
C ARG A 150 -13.52 3.26 -4.19
N ASN A 151 -12.44 2.89 -3.48
CA ASN A 151 -12.36 2.95 -2.02
C ASN A 151 -11.89 4.35 -1.60
N ASP A 152 -12.78 5.32 -1.74
CA ASP A 152 -12.49 6.75 -1.73
C ASP A 152 -12.88 7.45 -0.42
N ILE A 153 -12.78 6.75 0.72
CA ILE A 153 -13.19 7.26 2.04
C ILE A 153 -12.53 8.59 2.37
N PHE A 154 -11.25 8.73 2.07
CA PHE A 154 -10.51 9.97 2.33
C PHE A 154 -10.93 11.09 1.36
N TYR A 155 -11.17 10.78 0.08
CA TYR A 155 -11.71 11.75 -0.87
C TYR A 155 -13.06 12.30 -0.39
N GLN A 156 -13.97 11.43 0.08
CA GLN A 156 -15.25 11.84 0.65
C GLN A 156 -15.06 12.69 1.91
N TYR A 157 -14.10 12.33 2.77
CA TYR A 157 -13.74 13.15 3.93
C TYR A 157 -13.29 14.55 3.52
N LEU A 158 -12.46 14.70 2.50
CA LEU A 158 -12.02 16.01 2.01
C LEU A 158 -13.20 16.87 1.52
N GLN A 159 -14.23 16.25 0.94
CA GLN A 159 -15.43 16.95 0.44
C GLN A 159 -16.40 17.33 1.57
N THR A 160 -16.51 16.50 2.60
CA THR A 160 -17.61 16.61 3.58
C THR A 160 -17.17 16.97 5.00
N GLY A 161 -15.90 16.76 5.33
CA GLY A 161 -15.40 16.83 6.70
C GLY A 161 -15.80 15.64 7.57
N VAL A 162 -16.53 14.65 7.03
CA VAL A 162 -17.00 13.48 7.77
C VAL A 162 -16.19 12.25 7.35
N TYR A 163 -15.49 11.64 8.32
CA TYR A 163 -14.79 10.37 8.09
C TYR A 163 -15.75 9.20 8.34
N ALA A 164 -16.09 8.48 7.28
CA ALA A 164 -17.06 7.39 7.31
C ALA A 164 -16.47 6.11 6.68
N PRO A 165 -15.76 5.27 7.46
CA PRO A 165 -15.28 3.97 7.01
C PRO A 165 -16.41 3.08 6.50
N ARG A 166 -16.12 2.28 5.48
CA ARG A 166 -17.06 1.32 4.89
C ARG A 166 -16.32 0.07 4.39
N PRO A 167 -17.02 -1.07 4.18
CA PRO A 167 -16.40 -2.25 3.60
C PRO A 167 -15.71 -1.93 2.27
N SER A 168 -14.50 -2.44 2.09
CA SER A 168 -13.75 -2.28 0.85
C SER A 168 -14.39 -3.05 -0.30
N ILE A 169 -14.26 -2.50 -1.51
CA ILE A 169 -14.67 -3.16 -2.75
C ILE A 169 -13.44 -3.51 -3.58
N ALA A 170 -13.48 -4.67 -4.23
CA ALA A 170 -12.39 -5.14 -5.07
C ALA A 170 -12.26 -4.28 -6.35
N THR A 171 -11.02 -3.90 -6.69
CA THR A 171 -10.66 -3.14 -7.88
C THR A 171 -9.40 -3.70 -8.54
N ILE A 172 -9.06 -3.21 -9.75
CA ILE A 172 -7.81 -3.59 -10.42
C ILE A 172 -6.56 -3.00 -9.72
N ALA A 173 -6.72 -1.95 -8.90
CA ALA A 173 -5.67 -1.36 -8.08
C ALA A 173 -5.80 -1.86 -6.62
N ASN A 174 -5.68 -3.17 -6.44
CA ASN A 174 -6.09 -3.90 -5.24
C ASN A 174 -5.35 -3.52 -3.95
N ALA A 175 -4.13 -2.99 -4.02
CA ALA A 175 -3.41 -2.51 -2.83
C ALA A 175 -4.03 -1.23 -2.22
N MET A 176 -4.94 -0.58 -2.95
CA MET A 176 -5.76 0.54 -2.46
C MET A 176 -7.18 0.12 -2.05
N ASP A 177 -7.51 -1.18 -2.04
CA ASP A 177 -8.81 -1.70 -1.60
C ASP A 177 -8.89 -1.70 -0.07
N VAL A 178 -8.97 -0.51 0.50
CA VAL A 178 -8.96 -0.25 1.94
C VAL A 178 -10.19 0.56 2.31
N GLY A 179 -11.06 -0.01 3.14
CA GLY A 179 -12.31 0.60 3.58
C GLY A 179 -12.18 1.43 4.88
N ASP A 180 -11.09 1.22 5.64
CA ASP A 180 -10.76 1.96 6.86
C ASP A 180 -9.24 2.22 6.93
N PRO A 181 -8.74 3.28 6.28
CA PRO A 181 -7.32 3.63 6.27
C PRO A 181 -6.74 3.85 7.67
N SER A 182 -5.91 2.91 8.16
CA SER A 182 -5.35 2.95 9.52
C SER A 182 -4.51 4.19 9.81
N ASN A 183 -3.92 4.82 8.78
CA ASN A 183 -3.11 6.03 8.95
C ASN A 183 -3.92 7.32 8.86
N PHE A 184 -5.25 7.28 8.65
CA PHE A 184 -6.08 8.47 8.73
C PHE A 184 -5.94 9.18 10.07
N ALA A 185 -5.95 8.42 11.17
CA ALA A 185 -5.77 8.99 12.51
C ALA A 185 -4.47 9.79 12.65
N ARG A 186 -3.37 9.35 12.00
CA ARG A 186 -2.10 10.08 12.00
C ARG A 186 -2.16 11.37 11.19
N VAL A 187 -2.79 11.31 10.00
CA VAL A 187 -3.01 12.51 9.20
C VAL A 187 -3.86 13.50 9.98
N PHE A 188 -4.95 13.04 10.59
CA PHE A 188 -5.84 13.87 11.39
C PHE A 188 -5.13 14.55 12.57
N ASP A 189 -4.34 13.78 13.34
CA ASP A 189 -3.56 14.28 14.46
C ASP A 189 -2.48 15.28 14.02
N LEU A 190 -1.77 15.01 12.91
CA LEU A 190 -0.72 15.88 12.35
C LEU A 190 -1.21 17.29 12.03
N TYR A 191 -2.50 17.45 11.74
CA TYR A 191 -3.18 18.70 11.47
C TYR A 191 -4.06 19.20 12.62
N GLY A 192 -3.86 18.67 13.84
CA GLY A 192 -4.62 19.06 15.04
C GLY A 192 -6.12 18.84 14.93
N GLY A 193 -6.55 17.81 14.17
CA GLY A 193 -7.96 17.50 13.95
C GLY A 193 -8.69 18.46 13.00
N SER A 194 -7.98 19.34 12.30
CA SER A 194 -8.58 20.37 11.45
C SER A 194 -8.78 19.91 10.02
N HIS A 195 -10.04 19.63 9.63
CA HIS A 195 -10.39 19.35 8.24
C HIS A 195 -9.95 20.47 7.28
N ALA A 196 -10.13 21.72 7.66
CA ALA A 196 -9.73 22.87 6.85
C ALA A 196 -8.21 22.90 6.60
N ALA A 197 -7.40 22.58 7.63
CA ALA A 197 -5.95 22.53 7.49
C ALA A 197 -5.50 21.36 6.60
N ILE A 198 -6.16 20.19 6.70
CA ILE A 198 -5.91 19.05 5.82
C ILE A 198 -6.22 19.41 4.37
N SER A 199 -7.41 19.95 4.11
CA SER A 199 -7.88 20.29 2.77
C SER A 199 -7.11 21.46 2.13
N ALA A 200 -6.44 22.28 2.92
CA ALA A 200 -5.54 23.34 2.42
C ALA A 200 -4.23 22.79 1.83
N GLU A 201 -3.76 21.62 2.31
CA GLU A 201 -2.50 21.03 1.88
C GLU A 201 -2.65 19.74 1.06
N ILE A 202 -3.80 19.08 1.17
CA ILE A 202 -4.05 17.80 0.49
C ILE A 202 -5.33 17.93 -0.33
N SER A 203 -5.22 17.77 -1.63
CA SER A 203 -6.37 17.54 -2.51
C SER A 203 -6.56 16.04 -2.75
N GLY A 204 -7.73 15.63 -3.22
CA GLY A 204 -8.05 14.23 -3.49
C GLY A 204 -8.59 14.02 -4.90
N ALA A 205 -8.43 12.79 -5.39
CA ALA A 205 -9.06 12.31 -6.63
C ALA A 205 -9.49 10.84 -6.44
N THR A 206 -10.50 10.42 -7.19
CA THR A 206 -10.98 9.03 -7.17
C THR A 206 -11.31 8.56 -8.58
N TYR A 207 -10.99 7.29 -8.89
CA TYR A 207 -11.13 6.73 -10.24
C TYR A 207 -11.74 5.34 -10.22
N THR A 208 -12.55 5.09 -11.24
CA THR A 208 -13.08 3.76 -11.56
C THR A 208 -12.05 2.90 -12.27
N ASP A 209 -12.22 1.57 -12.28
CA ASP A 209 -11.38 0.64 -13.02
C ASP A 209 -11.30 0.98 -14.52
N GLY A 210 -12.39 1.47 -15.10
CA GLY A 210 -12.43 1.91 -16.50
C GLY A 210 -11.50 3.10 -16.76
N GLN A 211 -11.51 4.10 -15.90
CA GLN A 211 -10.66 5.29 -15.99
C GLN A 211 -9.17 4.93 -15.77
N ILE A 212 -8.89 4.03 -14.83
CA ILE A 212 -7.55 3.52 -14.58
C ILE A 212 -7.02 2.79 -15.82
N ALA A 213 -7.82 1.88 -16.38
CA ALA A 213 -7.46 1.13 -17.60
C ALA A 213 -7.27 2.03 -18.84
N GLU A 214 -8.11 3.04 -18.99
CA GLU A 214 -7.96 4.06 -20.03
C GLU A 214 -6.60 4.78 -19.93
N THR A 215 -6.27 5.28 -18.72
CA THR A 215 -4.99 5.95 -18.45
C THR A 215 -3.79 5.06 -18.76
N MET A 216 -3.84 3.78 -18.35
CA MET A 216 -2.78 2.83 -18.67
C MET A 216 -2.59 2.67 -20.18
N LYS A 217 -3.69 2.55 -20.96
CA LYS A 217 -3.64 2.44 -22.42
C LYS A 217 -3.06 3.69 -23.09
N GLU A 218 -3.51 4.85 -22.65
CA GLU A 218 -3.08 6.14 -23.21
C GLU A 218 -1.58 6.37 -22.99
N VAL A 219 -1.10 6.14 -21.75
CA VAL A 219 0.31 6.32 -21.40
C VAL A 219 1.18 5.28 -22.12
N TRP A 220 0.73 4.03 -22.24
CA TRP A 220 1.44 3.01 -23.01
C TRP A 220 1.57 3.40 -24.49
N LYS A 221 0.47 3.80 -25.12
CA LYS A 221 0.46 4.18 -26.54
C LYS A 221 1.24 5.47 -26.83
N GLY A 222 1.12 6.48 -25.95
CA GLY A 222 1.71 7.80 -26.19
C GLY A 222 3.16 7.93 -25.73
N ASN A 223 3.53 7.28 -24.64
CA ASN A 223 4.82 7.45 -24.00
C ASN A 223 5.68 6.18 -23.96
N HIS A 224 5.15 5.02 -24.34
CA HIS A 224 5.76 3.70 -24.18
C HIS A 224 6.22 3.44 -22.72
N TYR A 225 5.48 4.02 -21.77
CA TYR A 225 5.72 3.82 -20.35
C TYR A 225 4.63 2.91 -19.76
N LEU A 226 5.06 1.83 -19.12
CA LEU A 226 4.16 0.82 -18.57
C LEU A 226 3.82 1.15 -17.12
N LEU A 227 2.60 1.67 -16.90
CA LEU A 227 2.06 1.93 -15.59
C LEU A 227 1.50 0.65 -14.95
N ASP A 228 1.65 0.51 -13.62
CA ASP A 228 0.77 -0.36 -12.85
C ASP A 228 -0.57 0.34 -12.55
N PRO A 229 -1.64 -0.39 -12.15
CA PRO A 229 -2.94 0.23 -11.91
C PRO A 229 -2.94 1.33 -10.84
N HIS A 230 -2.06 1.23 -9.82
CA HIS A 230 -1.96 2.23 -8.75
C HIS A 230 -1.25 3.49 -9.28
N GLY A 231 -0.13 3.32 -9.99
CA GLY A 231 0.58 4.41 -10.65
C GLY A 231 -0.31 5.14 -11.65
N ALA A 232 -1.19 4.43 -12.36
CA ALA A 232 -2.16 5.03 -13.27
C ALA A 232 -3.15 5.96 -12.54
N CYS A 233 -3.61 5.60 -11.34
CA CYS A 233 -4.39 6.50 -10.49
C CYS A 233 -3.59 7.77 -10.15
N GLY A 234 -2.34 7.61 -9.74
CA GLY A 234 -1.45 8.71 -9.40
C GLY A 234 -1.16 9.63 -10.57
N PHE A 235 -0.85 9.06 -11.75
CA PHE A 235 -0.57 9.81 -12.96
C PHE A 235 -1.78 10.65 -13.39
N ARG A 236 -2.97 10.05 -13.48
CA ARG A 236 -4.18 10.74 -13.88
C ARG A 236 -4.52 11.87 -12.90
N ALA A 237 -4.48 11.61 -11.61
CA ALA A 237 -4.77 12.61 -10.59
C ALA A 237 -3.77 13.79 -10.63
N LEU A 238 -2.50 13.50 -10.90
CA LEU A 238 -1.50 14.55 -11.09
C LEU A 238 -1.80 15.37 -12.35
N GLN A 239 -2.06 14.71 -13.48
CA GLN A 239 -2.34 15.37 -14.75
C GLN A 239 -3.56 16.29 -14.66
N GLU A 240 -4.64 15.83 -14.01
CA GLU A 240 -5.87 16.61 -13.84
C GLU A 240 -5.74 17.70 -12.77
N GLY A 241 -4.91 17.48 -11.75
CA GLY A 241 -4.79 18.37 -10.59
C GLY A 241 -3.64 19.39 -10.65
N LEU A 242 -2.69 19.24 -11.60
CA LEU A 242 -1.51 20.12 -11.69
C LEU A 242 -1.90 21.51 -12.23
N GLN A 243 -1.39 22.55 -11.58
CA GLN A 243 -1.66 23.93 -11.98
C GLN A 243 -0.46 24.54 -12.75
N ALA A 244 -0.71 25.63 -13.45
CA ALA A 244 0.33 26.32 -14.20
C ALA A 244 1.48 26.76 -13.26
N GLY A 245 2.73 26.47 -13.64
CA GLY A 245 3.93 26.78 -12.87
C GLY A 245 4.29 25.71 -11.80
N GLU A 246 3.44 24.74 -11.54
CA GLU A 246 3.76 23.63 -10.65
C GLU A 246 4.58 22.54 -11.34
N THR A 247 5.46 21.89 -10.58
CA THR A 247 6.18 20.68 -11.02
C THR A 247 5.63 19.47 -10.30
N GLY A 248 5.11 18.50 -11.05
CA GLY A 248 4.45 17.34 -10.50
C GLY A 248 5.36 16.12 -10.38
N ILE A 249 5.18 15.35 -9.31
CA ILE A 249 5.71 14.00 -9.13
C ILE A 249 4.53 13.10 -8.80
N PHE A 250 4.34 11.98 -9.51
CA PHE A 250 3.48 10.90 -9.04
C PHE A 250 4.35 9.72 -8.58
N LEU A 251 3.85 8.95 -7.62
CA LEU A 251 4.60 7.81 -7.11
C LEU A 251 4.15 6.52 -7.81
N GLU A 252 5.12 5.81 -8.38
CA GLU A 252 4.97 4.41 -8.79
C GLU A 252 5.29 3.51 -7.61
N THR A 253 4.34 2.69 -7.18
CA THR A 253 4.44 1.95 -5.92
C THR A 253 4.67 0.46 -6.12
N ALA A 254 4.50 -0.05 -7.34
CA ALA A 254 4.70 -1.45 -7.68
C ALA A 254 5.20 -1.64 -9.12
N HIS A 255 5.90 -2.74 -9.38
CA HIS A 255 6.27 -3.10 -10.74
C HIS A 255 5.06 -3.67 -11.49
N PRO A 256 4.75 -3.22 -12.72
CA PRO A 256 3.56 -3.67 -13.49
C PRO A 256 3.45 -5.18 -13.67
N ALA A 257 4.57 -5.89 -13.75
CA ALA A 257 4.59 -7.36 -13.83
C ALA A 257 3.92 -8.07 -12.64
N LYS A 258 3.78 -7.40 -11.49
CA LYS A 258 3.04 -7.97 -10.34
C LYS A 258 1.54 -8.08 -10.63
N PHE A 259 1.04 -7.34 -11.58
CA PHE A 259 -0.34 -7.29 -12.04
C PHE A 259 -0.45 -7.74 -13.51
N LYS A 260 0.42 -8.66 -13.93
CA LYS A 260 0.64 -9.07 -15.32
C LYS A 260 -0.68 -9.30 -16.07
N ASP A 261 -1.56 -10.15 -15.57
CA ASP A 261 -2.81 -10.51 -16.25
C ASP A 261 -3.72 -9.30 -16.49
N THR A 262 -3.81 -8.40 -15.50
CA THR A 262 -4.57 -7.16 -15.62
C THR A 262 -3.92 -6.21 -16.61
N VAL A 263 -2.61 -6.03 -16.54
CA VAL A 263 -1.86 -5.11 -17.40
C VAL A 263 -1.92 -5.59 -18.85
N GLU A 264 -1.62 -6.86 -19.12
CA GLU A 264 -1.69 -7.45 -20.48
C GLU A 264 -3.08 -7.34 -21.10
N LYS A 265 -4.11 -7.64 -20.30
CA LYS A 265 -5.51 -7.47 -20.76
C LYS A 265 -5.83 -6.03 -21.15
N ILE A 266 -5.25 -5.06 -20.45
CA ILE A 266 -5.48 -3.63 -20.69
C ILE A 266 -4.71 -3.15 -21.90
N ILE A 267 -3.39 -3.40 -21.95
CA ILE A 267 -2.53 -2.85 -23.03
C ILE A 267 -2.58 -3.69 -24.33
N GLY A 268 -2.98 -4.96 -24.24
CA GLY A 268 -3.02 -5.89 -25.38
C GLY A 268 -1.67 -6.49 -25.77
N GLU A 269 -0.64 -6.34 -24.94
CA GLU A 269 0.72 -6.80 -25.20
C GLU A 269 1.28 -7.58 -24.00
N ALA A 270 2.24 -8.49 -24.26
CA ALA A 270 2.85 -9.32 -23.22
C ALA A 270 3.78 -8.51 -22.32
N VAL A 271 3.65 -8.69 -21.01
CA VAL A 271 4.50 -8.08 -19.99
C VAL A 271 5.61 -9.03 -19.57
N GLN A 272 6.85 -8.60 -19.72
CA GLN A 272 7.99 -9.38 -19.26
C GLN A 272 8.07 -9.41 -17.72
N ILE A 273 8.15 -10.61 -17.15
CA ILE A 273 8.37 -10.79 -15.72
C ILE A 273 9.88 -10.68 -15.45
N PRO A 274 10.34 -9.74 -14.61
CA PRO A 274 11.74 -9.66 -14.21
C PRO A 274 12.28 -10.98 -13.64
N GLU A 275 13.53 -11.30 -13.91
CA GLU A 275 14.14 -12.59 -13.52
C GLU A 275 13.99 -12.90 -12.02
N LYS A 276 14.15 -11.89 -11.16
CA LYS A 276 13.94 -12.03 -9.71
C LYS A 276 12.52 -12.47 -9.36
N LEU A 277 11.50 -11.99 -10.07
CA LEU A 277 10.13 -12.41 -9.86
C LEU A 277 9.86 -13.81 -10.45
N GLN A 278 10.50 -14.16 -11.57
CA GLN A 278 10.38 -15.51 -12.15
C GLN A 278 10.89 -16.60 -11.19
N ALA A 279 11.90 -16.31 -10.38
CA ALA A 279 12.42 -17.24 -9.38
C ALA A 279 11.32 -17.67 -8.38
N PHE A 280 10.50 -16.73 -7.91
CA PHE A 280 9.37 -17.05 -7.02
C PHE A 280 8.28 -17.88 -7.73
N MET A 281 8.03 -17.63 -9.02
CA MET A 281 7.01 -18.36 -9.77
C MET A 281 7.30 -19.85 -9.89
N ARG A 282 8.57 -20.26 -9.82
CA ARG A 282 9.00 -21.67 -9.85
C ARG A 282 8.82 -22.38 -8.50
N GLY A 283 8.64 -21.64 -7.42
CA GLY A 283 8.48 -22.17 -6.08
C GLY A 283 7.09 -22.79 -5.85
N GLU A 284 7.01 -23.75 -4.92
CA GLU A 284 5.76 -24.35 -4.48
C GLU A 284 5.08 -23.44 -3.45
N LYS A 285 3.79 -23.15 -3.66
CA LYS A 285 2.98 -22.41 -2.69
C LYS A 285 2.82 -23.22 -1.40
N LYS A 286 3.22 -22.65 -0.27
CA LYS A 286 3.00 -23.19 1.08
C LYS A 286 2.26 -22.16 1.91
N SER A 287 1.00 -22.45 2.22
CA SER A 287 0.18 -21.60 3.06
C SER A 287 -0.73 -22.44 3.94
N LEU A 288 -1.06 -21.93 5.11
CA LEU A 288 -2.00 -22.53 6.04
C LEU A 288 -3.35 -21.83 5.89
N PRO A 289 -4.46 -22.57 5.67
CA PRO A 289 -5.79 -21.97 5.66
C PRO A 289 -6.14 -21.42 7.04
N MET A 290 -6.75 -20.24 7.08
CA MET A 290 -7.15 -19.56 8.32
C MET A 290 -8.56 -19.00 8.15
N SER A 291 -9.41 -19.18 9.16
CA SER A 291 -10.69 -18.48 9.22
C SER A 291 -10.47 -17.01 9.56
N LYS A 292 -11.46 -16.17 9.28
CA LYS A 292 -11.45 -14.77 9.73
C LYS A 292 -11.84 -14.60 11.22
N GLY A 293 -12.09 -15.69 11.93
CA GLY A 293 -12.40 -15.70 13.36
C GLY A 293 -11.14 -15.57 14.21
N PHE A 294 -11.14 -14.62 15.16
CA PHE A 294 -9.97 -14.38 16.00
C PHE A 294 -9.60 -15.58 16.87
N GLU A 295 -10.58 -16.33 17.38
CA GLU A 295 -10.34 -17.51 18.24
C GLU A 295 -9.52 -18.60 17.53
N ASP A 296 -9.73 -18.82 16.22
CA ASP A 296 -8.96 -19.78 15.45
C ASP A 296 -7.52 -19.29 15.25
N PHE A 297 -7.34 -18.01 14.95
CA PHE A 297 -6.04 -17.39 14.83
C PHE A 297 -5.27 -17.40 16.15
N LYS A 298 -5.92 -17.04 17.26
CA LYS A 298 -5.35 -17.10 18.61
C LYS A 298 -4.93 -18.53 18.96
N ARG A 299 -5.80 -19.52 18.75
CA ARG A 299 -5.48 -20.93 18.99
C ARG A 299 -4.25 -21.39 18.21
N TYR A 300 -4.14 -20.98 16.96
CA TYR A 300 -2.97 -21.26 16.14
C TYR A 300 -1.70 -20.63 16.75
N LEU A 301 -1.70 -19.34 17.07
CA LEU A 301 -0.55 -18.67 17.67
C LEU A 301 -0.16 -19.22 19.04
N MET A 302 -1.14 -19.66 19.86
CA MET A 302 -0.89 -20.30 21.16
C MET A 302 -0.31 -21.71 21.04
N SER A 303 -0.40 -22.36 19.86
CA SER A 303 0.10 -23.72 19.63
C SER A 303 1.55 -23.78 19.16
N ILE A 304 2.19 -22.66 18.98
CA ILE A 304 3.57 -22.51 18.50
C ILE A 304 4.41 -21.73 19.52
#